data_7a5c005241368348679cffc4595a3b7c
#
_entry.id   7a5c005241368348679cffc4595a3b7c
#
_cell.length_a   1.000
_cell.length_b   1.000
_cell.length_c   1.000
_cell.angle_alpha   90.00
_cell.angle_beta   90.00
_cell.angle_gamma   90.00
#
_symmetry.space_group_name_H-M   'P 1'
#
loop_
_entity.id
_entity.type
_entity.pdbx_description
1 polymer ?
#
loop_
_entity_poly.entity_id
_entity_poly.type
_entity_poly.pdbx_seq_one_letter_code
_entity_poly.pdbx_strand_id
1 'polypeptide(L)'
;CLFIIGCGLVFLETAANPYVTELGSKETATSRLNLSQSFNGLGGIFATFCIGQFLFNNTEEGGNVVVPYTILGVLVLAIAVVFSRVNLPEISHEQTLEDKERGSNIRKLFTHHKMFVFGLFALLSYEVAEISINSYFINFVTGMHWMSDRTASLVLTGALAFFMVGRFLGSWVMRHVAATTMLLVCAVGCVVCNVLVLCCLGKVSLVALLCNYLFEAIMFPTIFSIALVGLGNLTKSASSLLMMTPIGGCGFLLMGLIADRTHVVMPFVVPLAGFVVVLAYAVREYYICFLYTSPSP
;
A
#
# COMPACT_ATOMS: atom_id res chain seq x y z
N CYS A 1 -17.19 -8.28 14.48
CA CYS A 1 -16.07 -9.25 14.27
C CYS A 1 -14.98 -8.65 13.41
N LEU A 2 -15.25 -8.14 12.18
CA LEU A 2 -14.22 -7.58 11.27
C LEU A 2 -13.43 -6.41 11.88
N PHE A 3 -14.08 -5.54 12.65
CA PHE A 3 -13.41 -4.45 13.36
C PHE A 3 -12.34 -4.95 14.35
N ILE A 4 -12.64 -6.02 15.11
CA ILE A 4 -11.68 -6.61 16.07
C ILE A 4 -10.49 -7.23 15.32
N ILE A 5 -10.74 -7.91 14.19
CA ILE A 5 -9.68 -8.45 13.31
C ILE A 5 -8.81 -7.30 12.78
N GLY A 6 -9.44 -6.23 12.31
CA GLY A 6 -8.74 -5.03 11.83
C GLY A 6 -7.87 -4.39 12.91
N CYS A 7 -8.37 -4.25 14.14
CA CYS A 7 -7.56 -3.77 15.26
C CYS A 7 -6.34 -4.67 15.52
N GLY A 8 -6.52 -6.00 15.53
CA GLY A 8 -5.43 -6.95 15.72
C GLY A 8 -4.37 -6.83 14.61
N LEU A 9 -4.79 -6.66 13.36
CA LEU A 9 -3.89 -6.48 12.20
C LEU A 9 -3.05 -5.21 12.33
N VAL A 10 -3.68 -4.09 12.72
CA VAL A 10 -2.98 -2.80 12.93
C VAL A 10 -1.92 -2.93 14.02
N PHE A 11 -2.22 -3.62 15.14
CA PHE A 11 -1.23 -3.89 16.18
C PHE A 11 -0.05 -4.71 15.65
N LEU A 12 -0.31 -5.76 14.87
CA LEU A 12 0.75 -6.59 14.28
C LEU A 12 1.62 -5.79 13.31
N GLU A 13 1.04 -5.02 12.40
CA GLU A 13 1.79 -4.22 11.42
C GLU A 13 2.61 -3.12 12.09
N THR A 14 2.03 -2.42 13.07
CA THR A 14 2.71 -1.36 13.81
C THR A 14 3.88 -1.88 14.62
N ALA A 15 3.83 -3.11 15.11
CA ALA A 15 4.92 -3.74 15.83
C ALA A 15 5.96 -4.39 14.90
N ALA A 16 5.51 -5.13 13.87
CA ALA A 16 6.38 -5.93 13.02
C ALA A 16 7.24 -5.07 12.07
N ASN A 17 6.67 -4.03 11.46
CA ASN A 17 7.39 -3.22 10.48
C ASN A 17 8.62 -2.49 11.06
N PRO A 18 8.52 -1.74 12.17
CA PRO A 18 9.69 -1.16 12.84
C PRO A 18 10.66 -2.22 13.34
N TYR A 19 10.15 -3.32 13.91
CA TYR A 19 10.98 -4.41 14.39
C TYR A 19 11.86 -5.02 13.29
N VAL A 20 11.30 -5.28 12.11
CA VAL A 20 12.06 -5.78 10.94
C VAL A 20 13.13 -4.77 10.49
N THR A 21 12.87 -3.47 10.58
CA THR A 21 13.86 -2.45 10.20
C THR A 21 15.02 -2.35 11.17
N GLU A 22 14.78 -2.60 12.46
CA GLU A 22 15.80 -2.55 13.52
C GLU A 22 16.62 -3.85 13.65
N LEU A 23 16.11 -4.99 13.14
CA LEU A 23 16.79 -6.28 13.16
C LEU A 23 17.95 -6.32 12.15
N GLY A 24 19.15 -5.89 12.53
CA GLY A 24 20.35 -5.98 11.71
C GLY A 24 20.89 -4.62 11.25
N SER A 25 21.71 -4.61 10.18
CA SER A 25 22.37 -3.38 9.74
C SER A 25 21.38 -2.36 9.15
N LYS A 26 21.60 -1.07 9.42
CA LYS A 26 20.77 0.04 8.91
C LYS A 26 20.77 0.10 7.38
N GLU A 27 21.87 -0.28 6.74
CA GLU A 27 22.05 -0.29 5.28
C GLU A 27 21.08 -1.24 4.57
N THR A 28 20.72 -2.35 5.21
CA THR A 28 19.82 -3.36 4.65
C THR A 28 18.38 -3.26 5.16
N ALA A 29 18.07 -2.28 6.01
CA ALA A 29 16.75 -2.11 6.63
C ALA A 29 15.62 -2.01 5.59
N THR A 30 15.78 -1.19 4.55
CA THR A 30 14.80 -1.01 3.48
C THR A 30 14.59 -2.31 2.68
N SER A 31 15.66 -3.04 2.40
CA SER A 31 15.58 -4.33 1.69
C SER A 31 14.84 -5.39 2.51
N ARG A 32 15.09 -5.46 3.84
CA ARG A 32 14.37 -6.36 4.75
C ARG A 32 12.89 -6.03 4.85
N LEU A 33 12.55 -4.73 4.95
CA LEU A 33 11.16 -4.29 4.97
C LEU A 33 10.45 -4.65 3.66
N ASN A 34 11.08 -4.41 2.51
CA ASN A 34 10.53 -4.79 1.21
C ASN A 34 10.32 -6.30 1.07
N LEU A 35 11.26 -7.11 1.57
CA LEU A 35 11.12 -8.56 1.59
C LEU A 35 9.93 -8.99 2.48
N SER A 36 9.81 -8.41 3.68
CA SER A 36 8.69 -8.66 4.59
C SER A 36 7.35 -8.30 3.95
N GLN A 37 7.26 -7.15 3.30
CA GLN A 37 6.07 -6.70 2.57
C GLN A 37 5.75 -7.58 1.34
N SER A 38 6.75 -8.23 0.76
CA SER A 38 6.52 -9.21 -0.33
C SER A 38 5.77 -10.45 0.18
N PHE A 39 6.05 -10.91 1.40
CA PHE A 39 5.26 -11.98 2.04
C PHE A 39 3.83 -11.55 2.35
N ASN A 40 3.59 -10.28 2.70
CA ASN A 40 2.25 -9.74 2.82
C ASN A 40 1.49 -9.83 1.48
N GLY A 41 2.15 -9.46 0.38
CA GLY A 41 1.60 -9.59 -0.98
C GLY A 41 1.26 -11.05 -1.35
N LEU A 42 2.12 -12.03 -1.00
CA LEU A 42 1.82 -13.47 -1.16
C LEU A 42 0.57 -13.88 -0.38
N GLY A 43 0.43 -13.40 0.85
CA GLY A 43 -0.76 -13.63 1.66
C GLY A 43 -2.03 -13.09 0.99
N GLY A 44 -1.97 -11.91 0.39
CA GLY A 44 -3.07 -11.31 -0.38
C GLY A 44 -3.48 -12.16 -1.59
N ILE A 45 -2.52 -12.62 -2.38
CA ILE A 45 -2.76 -13.50 -3.53
C ILE A 45 -3.42 -14.80 -3.08
N PHE A 46 -2.86 -15.44 -2.04
CA PHE A 46 -3.40 -16.68 -1.49
C PHE A 46 -4.83 -16.49 -0.97
N ALA A 47 -5.07 -15.43 -0.21
CA ALA A 47 -6.40 -15.12 0.33
C ALA A 47 -7.43 -14.89 -0.80
N THR A 48 -7.10 -14.08 -1.81
CA THR A 48 -8.01 -13.79 -2.92
C THR A 48 -8.32 -15.04 -3.73
N PHE A 49 -7.32 -15.88 -3.98
CA PHE A 49 -7.51 -17.15 -4.67
C PHE A 49 -8.39 -18.12 -3.87
N CYS A 50 -8.04 -18.39 -2.60
CA CYS A 50 -8.77 -19.33 -1.77
C CYS A 50 -10.19 -18.85 -1.48
N ILE A 51 -10.36 -17.61 -1.02
CA ILE A 51 -11.68 -17.06 -0.70
C ILE A 51 -12.55 -16.97 -1.96
N GLY A 52 -11.97 -16.57 -3.09
CA GLY A 52 -12.68 -16.53 -4.37
C GLY A 52 -13.23 -17.90 -4.77
N GLN A 53 -12.45 -18.96 -4.59
CA GLN A 53 -12.92 -20.34 -4.88
C GLN A 53 -14.02 -20.80 -3.91
N PHE A 54 -13.91 -20.46 -2.62
CA PHE A 54 -14.92 -20.85 -1.62
C PHE A 54 -16.23 -20.07 -1.78
N LEU A 55 -16.17 -18.78 -2.06
CA LEU A 55 -17.36 -17.93 -2.18
C LEU A 55 -18.12 -18.13 -3.46
N PHE A 56 -17.43 -18.36 -4.59
CA PHE A 56 -18.06 -18.40 -5.91
C PHE A 56 -18.25 -19.83 -6.48
N ASN A 57 -17.79 -20.87 -5.76
CA ASN A 57 -17.93 -22.24 -6.23
C ASN A 57 -19.21 -22.95 -5.74
N ASN A 58 -19.83 -22.46 -4.64
CA ASN A 58 -21.06 -23.01 -4.09
C ASN A 58 -22.26 -22.20 -4.55
N THR A 59 -22.89 -22.64 -5.64
CA THR A 59 -24.00 -21.94 -6.32
C THR A 59 -25.37 -22.14 -5.66
N GLU A 60 -25.53 -22.98 -4.66
CA GLU A 60 -26.86 -23.32 -4.12
C GLU A 60 -27.15 -22.87 -2.68
N GLU A 61 -26.15 -22.56 -1.88
CA GLU A 61 -26.35 -21.99 -0.53
C GLU A 61 -25.23 -20.99 -0.27
N GLY A 62 -25.54 -19.71 -0.18
CA GLY A 62 -24.61 -18.60 0.01
C GLY A 62 -23.30 -18.99 0.70
N GLY A 63 -22.18 -18.81 0.02
CA GLY A 63 -20.87 -19.40 0.29
C GLY A 63 -20.50 -19.45 1.78
N ASN A 64 -20.06 -20.62 2.24
CA ASN A 64 -19.77 -20.84 3.65
C ASN A 64 -18.50 -20.09 4.09
N VAL A 65 -18.66 -18.85 4.54
CA VAL A 65 -17.59 -17.97 5.02
C VAL A 65 -16.95 -18.50 6.31
N VAL A 66 -17.66 -19.35 7.07
CA VAL A 66 -17.20 -19.84 8.39
C VAL A 66 -15.92 -20.68 8.26
N VAL A 67 -15.86 -21.55 7.26
CA VAL A 67 -14.71 -22.47 7.08
C VAL A 67 -13.38 -21.72 6.86
N PRO A 68 -13.24 -20.79 5.86
CA PRO A 68 -11.98 -20.08 5.66
C PRO A 68 -11.59 -19.21 6.86
N TYR A 69 -12.55 -18.57 7.53
CA TYR A 69 -12.26 -17.78 8.73
C TYR A 69 -11.83 -18.65 9.92
N THR A 70 -12.38 -19.85 10.06
CA THR A 70 -11.96 -20.79 11.11
C THR A 70 -10.54 -21.29 10.87
N ILE A 71 -10.20 -21.65 9.61
CA ILE A 71 -8.85 -22.07 9.24
C ILE A 71 -7.84 -20.94 9.51
N LEU A 72 -8.17 -19.71 9.11
CA LEU A 72 -7.34 -18.54 9.35
C LEU A 72 -7.15 -18.30 10.86
N GLY A 73 -8.22 -18.40 11.65
CA GLY A 73 -8.16 -18.23 13.11
C GLY A 73 -7.25 -19.26 13.78
N VAL A 74 -7.34 -20.53 13.38
CA VAL A 74 -6.47 -21.61 13.90
C VAL A 74 -5.01 -21.36 13.50
N LEU A 75 -4.76 -20.93 12.27
CA LEU A 75 -3.40 -20.59 11.79
C LEU A 75 -2.78 -19.44 12.60
N VAL A 76 -3.55 -18.36 12.82
CA VAL A 76 -3.09 -17.21 13.61
C VAL A 76 -2.82 -17.61 15.06
N LEU A 77 -3.67 -18.45 15.66
CA LEU A 77 -3.44 -18.99 17.01
C LEU A 77 -2.17 -19.85 17.07
N ALA A 78 -1.93 -20.71 16.08
CA ALA A 78 -0.71 -21.50 16.01
C ALA A 78 0.54 -20.61 15.92
N ILE A 79 0.50 -19.58 15.10
CA ILE A 79 1.59 -18.57 14.99
C ILE A 79 1.79 -17.87 16.33
N ALA A 80 0.73 -17.42 17.01
CA ALA A 80 0.82 -16.79 18.33
C ALA A 80 1.47 -17.70 19.38
N VAL A 81 1.15 -19.00 19.38
CA VAL A 81 1.79 -19.98 20.27
C VAL A 81 3.28 -20.14 19.95
N VAL A 82 3.67 -20.17 18.65
CA VAL A 82 5.08 -20.21 18.26
C VAL A 82 5.80 -18.97 18.77
N PHE A 83 5.26 -17.76 18.51
CA PHE A 83 5.86 -16.51 18.96
C PHE A 83 5.96 -16.39 20.48
N SER A 84 5.01 -16.96 21.24
CA SER A 84 5.07 -16.98 22.71
C SER A 84 6.21 -17.87 23.27
N ARG A 85 6.78 -18.76 22.44
CA ARG A 85 7.90 -19.65 22.82
C ARG A 85 9.26 -19.20 22.29
N VAL A 86 9.27 -18.25 21.36
CA VAL A 86 10.50 -17.69 20.78
C VAL A 86 10.95 -16.46 21.57
N ASN A 87 12.17 -16.51 22.08
CA ASN A 87 12.78 -15.31 22.68
C ASN A 87 13.23 -14.39 21.54
N LEU A 88 12.44 -13.37 21.27
CA LEU A 88 12.81 -12.32 20.33
C LEU A 88 13.89 -11.43 20.94
N PRO A 89 14.93 -11.02 20.19
CA PRO A 89 15.91 -10.07 20.65
C PRO A 89 15.23 -8.78 21.14
N GLU A 90 15.45 -8.39 22.37
CA GLU A 90 14.95 -7.11 22.87
C GLU A 90 15.73 -5.97 22.20
N ILE A 91 15.01 -5.13 21.47
CA ILE A 91 15.55 -3.88 20.97
C ILE A 91 15.44 -2.90 22.12
N SER A 92 16.54 -2.79 22.90
CA SER A 92 16.59 -1.85 24.02
C SER A 92 16.56 -0.41 23.47
N HIS A 93 15.40 0.20 23.55
CA HIS A 93 15.27 1.65 23.44
C HIS A 93 15.39 2.24 24.84
N GLU A 94 16.27 3.22 25.02
CA GLU A 94 16.25 4.08 26.20
C GLU A 94 14.92 4.85 26.25
N GLN A 95 13.93 4.24 26.94
CA GLN A 95 12.52 4.68 26.92
C GLN A 95 12.23 5.92 27.77
N THR A 96 13.18 6.51 28.47
CA THR A 96 12.87 7.34 29.63
C THR A 96 12.74 8.85 29.39
N LEU A 97 13.13 9.39 28.25
CA LEU A 97 12.98 10.82 27.92
C LEU A 97 12.17 11.13 26.67
N GLU A 98 11.97 10.16 25.77
CA GLU A 98 11.35 10.38 24.47
C GLU A 98 9.83 10.60 24.51
N ASP A 99 9.10 10.02 25.47
CA ASP A 99 7.63 10.14 25.51
C ASP A 99 7.14 11.54 25.87
N LYS A 100 7.88 12.29 26.68
CA LYS A 100 7.57 13.70 26.99
C LYS A 100 7.84 14.63 25.80
N GLU A 101 8.78 14.26 24.92
CA GLU A 101 9.12 15.05 23.74
C GLU A 101 8.31 14.69 22.50
N ARG A 102 7.59 13.56 22.50
CA ARG A 102 6.86 13.06 21.32
C ARG A 102 5.87 14.08 20.75
N GLY A 103 5.09 14.73 21.60
CA GLY A 103 4.17 15.79 21.18
C GLY A 103 4.88 17.00 20.59
N SER A 104 6.04 17.38 21.18
CA SER A 104 6.90 18.44 20.67
C SER A 104 7.50 18.07 19.30
N ASN A 105 7.94 16.82 19.13
CA ASN A 105 8.53 16.32 17.90
C ASN A 105 7.53 16.26 16.76
N ILE A 106 6.29 15.84 17.01
CA ILE A 106 5.20 15.87 16.02
C ILE A 106 4.92 17.31 15.60
N ARG A 107 4.81 18.24 16.55
CA ARG A 107 4.60 19.65 16.22
C ARG A 107 5.76 20.23 15.38
N LYS A 108 7.00 19.90 15.70
CA LYS A 108 8.19 20.29 14.90
C LYS A 108 8.12 19.74 13.47
N LEU A 109 7.70 18.47 13.28
CA LEU A 109 7.52 17.88 11.97
C LEU A 109 6.54 18.69 11.09
N PHE A 110 5.38 19.04 11.63
CA PHE A 110 4.37 19.79 10.88
C PHE A 110 4.76 21.25 10.62
N THR A 111 5.53 21.89 11.51
CA THR A 111 5.90 23.32 11.39
C THR A 111 7.16 23.54 10.59
N HIS A 112 8.18 22.70 10.74
CA HIS A 112 9.51 22.92 10.17
C HIS A 112 9.82 22.00 8.97
N HIS A 113 9.18 20.83 8.85
CA HIS A 113 9.47 19.86 7.78
C HIS A 113 8.32 19.73 6.78
N LYS A 114 8.06 20.81 6.00
CA LYS A 114 6.97 20.86 5.01
C LYS A 114 7.04 19.74 3.97
N MET A 115 8.26 19.28 3.62
CA MET A 115 8.46 18.16 2.68
C MET A 115 7.97 16.85 3.25
N PHE A 116 8.25 16.59 4.53
CA PHE A 116 7.70 15.44 5.24
C PHE A 116 6.16 15.46 5.25
N VAL A 117 5.56 16.63 5.55
CA VAL A 117 4.09 16.78 5.55
C VAL A 117 3.52 16.48 4.17
N PHE A 118 4.16 16.97 3.10
CA PHE A 118 3.72 16.65 1.74
C PHE A 118 3.89 15.16 1.41
N GLY A 119 4.99 14.52 1.83
CA GLY A 119 5.20 13.08 1.72
C GLY A 119 4.15 12.26 2.48
N LEU A 120 3.77 12.70 3.69
CA LEU A 120 2.70 12.09 4.48
C LEU A 120 1.34 12.14 3.75
N PHE A 121 0.99 13.31 3.17
CA PHE A 121 -0.22 13.45 2.37
C PHE A 121 -0.16 12.65 1.07
N ALA A 122 0.99 12.58 0.41
CA ALA A 122 1.19 11.77 -0.78
C ALA A 122 1.01 10.28 -0.48
N LEU A 123 1.59 9.80 0.63
CA LEU A 123 1.45 8.41 1.05
C LEU A 123 -0.01 8.08 1.43
N LEU A 124 -0.68 8.97 2.17
CA LEU A 124 -2.10 8.82 2.48
C LEU A 124 -2.95 8.75 1.20
N SER A 125 -2.68 9.63 0.23
CA SER A 125 -3.40 9.67 -1.05
C SER A 125 -3.14 8.41 -1.90
N TYR A 126 -1.93 7.86 -1.83
CA TYR A 126 -1.57 6.59 -2.42
C TYR A 126 -2.40 5.43 -1.83
N GLU A 127 -2.47 5.34 -0.49
CA GLU A 127 -3.26 4.32 0.21
C GLU A 127 -4.77 4.40 -0.14
N VAL A 128 -5.30 5.63 -0.22
CA VAL A 128 -6.67 5.85 -0.71
C VAL A 128 -6.84 5.25 -2.10
N ALA A 129 -5.90 5.49 -3.02
CA ALA A 129 -5.98 5.01 -4.39
C ALA A 129 -5.85 3.49 -4.49
N GLU A 130 -4.79 2.92 -3.91
CA GLU A 130 -4.48 1.49 -3.98
C GLU A 130 -5.61 0.63 -3.41
N ILE A 131 -6.01 0.90 -2.16
CA ILE A 131 -7.03 0.09 -1.48
C ILE A 131 -8.39 0.26 -2.14
N SER A 132 -8.70 1.46 -2.63
CA SER A 132 -9.93 1.71 -3.36
C SER A 132 -10.03 0.93 -4.66
N ILE A 133 -8.95 0.86 -5.45
CA ILE A 133 -8.90 0.06 -6.68
C ILE A 133 -9.07 -1.42 -6.35
N ASN A 134 -8.32 -1.94 -5.37
CA ASN A 134 -8.41 -3.33 -4.95
C ASN A 134 -9.82 -3.72 -4.50
N SER A 135 -10.47 -2.87 -3.71
CA SER A 135 -11.80 -3.12 -3.16
C SER A 135 -12.90 -3.03 -4.21
N TYR A 136 -12.75 -2.16 -5.21
CA TYR A 136 -13.76 -1.90 -6.22
C TYR A 136 -13.58 -2.70 -7.51
N PHE A 137 -12.45 -3.39 -7.68
CA PHE A 137 -12.09 -4.09 -8.91
C PHE A 137 -13.17 -5.05 -9.40
N ILE A 138 -13.63 -5.97 -8.54
CA ILE A 138 -14.65 -6.96 -8.91
C ILE A 138 -15.94 -6.26 -9.31
N ASN A 139 -16.43 -5.33 -8.50
CA ASN A 139 -17.65 -4.57 -8.78
C ASN A 139 -17.57 -3.81 -10.11
N PHE A 140 -16.41 -3.27 -10.44
CA PHE A 140 -16.19 -2.57 -11.71
C PHE A 140 -16.30 -3.51 -12.90
N VAL A 141 -15.52 -4.59 -12.94
CA VAL A 141 -15.46 -5.47 -14.11
C VAL A 141 -16.76 -6.28 -14.32
N THR A 142 -17.47 -6.61 -13.24
CA THR A 142 -18.77 -7.28 -13.31
C THR A 142 -19.89 -6.30 -13.64
N GLY A 143 -19.88 -5.09 -13.09
CA GLY A 143 -20.82 -4.02 -13.42
C GLY A 143 -20.72 -3.55 -14.88
N MET A 144 -19.53 -3.65 -15.48
CA MET A 144 -19.32 -3.43 -16.92
C MET A 144 -19.73 -4.63 -17.78
N HIS A 145 -20.22 -5.73 -17.18
CA HIS A 145 -20.57 -6.98 -17.87
C HIS A 145 -19.43 -7.60 -18.69
N TRP A 146 -18.17 -7.36 -18.31
CA TRP A 146 -17.02 -7.92 -19.02
C TRP A 146 -16.77 -9.38 -18.65
N MET A 147 -17.05 -9.75 -17.39
CA MET A 147 -16.86 -11.10 -16.88
C MET A 147 -17.74 -11.40 -15.66
N SER A 148 -17.85 -12.69 -15.30
CA SER A 148 -18.53 -13.13 -14.08
C SER A 148 -17.70 -12.86 -12.82
N ASP A 149 -18.33 -12.84 -11.65
CA ASP A 149 -17.66 -12.61 -10.35
C ASP A 149 -16.51 -13.60 -10.10
N ARG A 150 -16.71 -14.87 -10.47
CA ARG A 150 -15.64 -15.88 -10.36
C ARG A 150 -14.44 -15.55 -11.24
N THR A 151 -14.67 -15.17 -12.49
CA THR A 151 -13.58 -14.78 -13.40
C THR A 151 -12.91 -13.50 -12.93
N ALA A 152 -13.70 -12.52 -12.45
CA ALA A 152 -13.19 -11.27 -11.91
C ALA A 152 -12.26 -11.49 -10.70
N SER A 153 -12.61 -12.41 -9.79
CA SER A 153 -11.76 -12.81 -8.66
C SER A 153 -10.44 -13.43 -9.11
N LEU A 154 -10.46 -14.29 -10.14
CA LEU A 154 -9.23 -14.86 -10.71
C LEU A 154 -8.36 -13.81 -11.39
N VAL A 155 -8.97 -12.87 -12.12
CA VAL A 155 -8.25 -11.76 -12.76
C VAL A 155 -7.65 -10.83 -11.70
N LEU A 156 -8.36 -10.54 -10.60
CA LEU A 156 -7.82 -9.79 -9.48
C LEU A 156 -6.62 -10.51 -8.83
N THR A 157 -6.71 -11.84 -8.66
CA THR A 157 -5.57 -12.65 -8.19
C THR A 157 -4.36 -12.49 -9.11
N GLY A 158 -4.59 -12.51 -10.42
CA GLY A 158 -3.56 -12.22 -11.43
C GLY A 158 -3.00 -10.80 -11.31
N ALA A 159 -3.85 -9.80 -11.10
CA ALA A 159 -3.45 -8.41 -10.91
C ALA A 159 -2.55 -8.24 -9.66
N LEU A 160 -2.88 -8.89 -8.55
CA LEU A 160 -2.03 -8.91 -7.35
C LEU A 160 -0.70 -9.64 -7.58
N ALA A 161 -0.69 -10.67 -8.45
CA ALA A 161 0.57 -11.28 -8.88
C ALA A 161 1.42 -10.31 -9.72
N PHE A 162 0.80 -9.52 -10.62
CA PHE A 162 1.50 -8.42 -11.33
C PHE A 162 2.05 -7.37 -10.38
N PHE A 163 1.29 -6.98 -9.37
CA PHE A 163 1.75 -6.08 -8.30
C PHE A 163 3.01 -6.62 -7.63
N MET A 164 3.01 -7.91 -7.30
CA MET A 164 4.14 -8.55 -6.65
C MET A 164 5.38 -8.62 -7.56
N VAL A 165 5.19 -8.99 -8.83
CA VAL A 165 6.25 -8.97 -9.85
C VAL A 165 6.79 -7.54 -10.00
N GLY A 166 5.91 -6.54 -10.06
CA GLY A 166 6.28 -5.12 -10.11
C GLY A 166 7.14 -4.70 -8.93
N ARG A 167 6.85 -5.18 -7.72
CA ARG A 167 7.64 -4.90 -6.51
C ARG A 167 9.06 -5.47 -6.60
N PHE A 168 9.21 -6.70 -7.07
CA PHE A 168 10.53 -7.31 -7.28
C PHE A 168 11.31 -6.61 -8.39
N LEU A 169 10.69 -6.41 -9.56
CA LEU A 169 11.32 -5.73 -10.70
C LEU A 169 11.70 -4.29 -10.34
N GLY A 170 10.80 -3.54 -9.71
CA GLY A 170 11.05 -2.18 -9.29
C GLY A 170 12.18 -2.09 -8.25
N SER A 171 12.22 -3.00 -7.29
CA SER A 171 13.33 -3.08 -6.33
C SER A 171 14.67 -3.37 -7.02
N TRP A 172 14.68 -4.22 -8.05
CA TRP A 172 15.87 -4.50 -8.84
C TRP A 172 16.30 -3.29 -9.67
N VAL A 173 15.36 -2.62 -10.36
CA VAL A 173 15.65 -1.43 -11.18
C VAL A 173 16.16 -0.27 -10.33
N MET A 174 15.63 -0.09 -9.11
CA MET A 174 16.08 0.96 -8.18
C MET A 174 17.53 0.80 -7.69
N ARG A 175 18.20 -0.33 -7.97
CA ARG A 175 19.65 -0.44 -7.77
C ARG A 175 20.45 0.40 -8.76
N HIS A 176 19.88 0.73 -9.92
CA HIS A 176 20.52 1.43 -11.03
C HIS A 176 19.88 2.79 -11.32
N VAL A 177 18.64 2.99 -10.90
CA VAL A 177 17.85 4.22 -11.14
C VAL A 177 17.47 4.85 -9.81
N ALA A 178 17.59 6.18 -9.72
CA ALA A 178 17.22 6.91 -8.52
C ALA A 178 15.74 6.68 -8.14
N ALA A 179 15.47 6.51 -6.85
CA ALA A 179 14.14 6.25 -6.32
C ALA A 179 13.13 7.36 -6.71
N THR A 180 13.58 8.62 -6.76
CA THR A 180 12.76 9.77 -7.17
C THR A 180 12.35 9.70 -8.65
N THR A 181 13.26 9.27 -9.54
CA THR A 181 12.95 9.05 -10.95
C THR A 181 11.97 7.91 -11.13
N MET A 182 12.18 6.82 -10.41
CA MET A 182 11.31 5.65 -10.47
C MET A 182 9.90 5.98 -9.96
N LEU A 183 9.80 6.74 -8.86
CA LEU A 183 8.53 7.23 -8.34
C LEU A 183 7.80 8.10 -9.37
N LEU A 184 8.51 9.01 -10.05
CA LEU A 184 7.93 9.87 -11.07
C LEU A 184 7.35 9.06 -12.25
N VAL A 185 8.12 8.10 -12.78
CA VAL A 185 7.67 7.24 -13.88
C VAL A 185 6.43 6.44 -13.49
N CYS A 186 6.43 5.85 -12.29
CA CYS A 186 5.31 5.09 -11.79
C CYS A 186 4.07 5.96 -11.55
N ALA A 187 4.24 7.16 -10.98
CA ALA A 187 3.13 8.09 -10.76
C ALA A 187 2.48 8.55 -12.08
N VAL A 188 3.29 8.87 -13.11
CA VAL A 188 2.79 9.16 -14.45
C VAL A 188 2.03 7.96 -15.02
N GLY A 189 2.60 6.74 -14.90
CA GLY A 189 1.97 5.50 -15.35
C GLY A 189 0.60 5.29 -14.72
N CYS A 190 0.47 5.45 -13.39
CA CYS A 190 -0.81 5.31 -12.69
C CYS A 190 -1.84 6.36 -13.12
N VAL A 191 -1.44 7.63 -13.26
CA VAL A 191 -2.36 8.67 -13.74
C VAL A 191 -2.86 8.35 -15.15
N VAL A 192 -1.97 7.97 -16.07
CA VAL A 192 -2.35 7.59 -17.44
C VAL A 192 -3.28 6.38 -17.45
N CYS A 193 -2.96 5.34 -16.68
CA CYS A 193 -3.80 4.15 -16.58
C CYS A 193 -5.20 4.49 -16.05
N ASN A 194 -5.31 5.29 -14.99
CA ASN A 194 -6.61 5.68 -14.44
C ASN A 194 -7.42 6.57 -15.40
N VAL A 195 -6.78 7.45 -16.15
CA VAL A 195 -7.45 8.22 -17.21
C VAL A 195 -8.00 7.29 -18.29
N LEU A 196 -7.22 6.29 -18.72
CA LEU A 196 -7.69 5.29 -19.70
C LEU A 196 -8.85 4.43 -19.17
N VAL A 197 -8.87 4.15 -17.86
CA VAL A 197 -10.03 3.47 -17.23
C VAL A 197 -11.26 4.36 -17.29
N LEU A 198 -11.15 5.64 -16.94
CA LEU A 198 -12.25 6.62 -16.99
C LEU A 198 -12.77 6.86 -18.42
N CYS A 199 -11.91 6.76 -19.43
CA CYS A 199 -12.34 6.87 -20.85
C CYS A 199 -13.20 5.68 -21.32
N CYS A 200 -13.34 4.61 -20.53
CA CYS A 200 -14.22 3.49 -20.77
C CYS A 200 -14.01 2.79 -22.13
N LEU A 201 -12.76 2.57 -22.53
CA LEU A 201 -12.35 2.02 -23.83
C LEU A 201 -12.43 0.47 -23.89
N GLY A 202 -13.29 -0.15 -23.11
CA GLY A 202 -13.50 -1.60 -23.07
C GLY A 202 -12.23 -2.37 -22.66
N LYS A 203 -11.72 -3.24 -23.54
CA LYS A 203 -10.52 -4.06 -23.25
C LYS A 203 -9.28 -3.23 -22.92
N VAL A 204 -9.15 -2.03 -23.51
CA VAL A 204 -8.01 -1.14 -23.22
C VAL A 204 -8.07 -0.66 -21.77
N SER A 205 -9.25 -0.32 -21.26
CA SER A 205 -9.43 0.08 -19.85
C SER A 205 -9.11 -1.07 -18.89
N LEU A 206 -9.45 -2.31 -19.24
CA LEU A 206 -9.08 -3.47 -18.43
C LEU A 206 -7.56 -3.68 -18.40
N VAL A 207 -6.89 -3.61 -19.55
CA VAL A 207 -5.43 -3.72 -19.62
C VAL A 207 -4.76 -2.56 -18.84
N ALA A 208 -5.25 -1.33 -18.98
CA ALA A 208 -4.77 -0.18 -18.24
C ALA A 208 -4.91 -0.41 -16.72
N LEU A 209 -6.05 -0.94 -16.27
CA LEU A 209 -6.27 -1.27 -14.87
C LEU A 209 -5.28 -2.32 -14.35
N LEU A 210 -4.98 -3.35 -15.13
CA LEU A 210 -3.97 -4.36 -14.78
C LEU A 210 -2.54 -3.77 -14.76
N CYS A 211 -2.21 -2.90 -15.73
CA CYS A 211 -0.93 -2.20 -15.74
C CYS A 211 -0.76 -1.27 -14.53
N ASN A 212 -1.85 -0.70 -14.02
CA ASN A 212 -1.81 0.14 -12.82
C ASN A 212 -1.19 -0.60 -11.64
N TYR A 213 -1.53 -1.88 -11.42
CA TYR A 213 -0.96 -2.71 -10.36
C TYR A 213 0.58 -2.84 -10.44
N LEU A 214 1.12 -2.83 -11.65
CA LEU A 214 2.58 -2.87 -11.84
C LEU A 214 3.23 -1.55 -11.41
N PHE A 215 2.63 -0.41 -11.78
CA PHE A 215 3.16 0.91 -11.46
C PHE A 215 3.01 1.26 -9.98
N GLU A 216 1.90 0.89 -9.33
CA GLU A 216 1.67 1.20 -7.91
C GLU A 216 2.55 0.36 -6.97
N ALA A 217 3.07 -0.79 -7.43
CA ALA A 217 3.74 -1.79 -6.61
C ALA A 217 4.88 -1.26 -5.71
N ILE A 218 5.66 -0.29 -6.19
CA ILE A 218 6.83 0.24 -5.48
C ILE A 218 6.57 1.58 -4.79
N MET A 219 5.38 2.17 -4.96
CA MET A 219 5.14 3.55 -4.52
C MET A 219 5.19 3.69 -3.01
N PHE A 220 4.55 2.79 -2.26
CA PHE A 220 4.51 2.84 -0.80
C PHE A 220 5.92 2.92 -0.19
N PRO A 221 6.81 1.91 -0.39
CA PRO A 221 8.13 1.93 0.22
C PRO A 221 9.00 3.09 -0.30
N THR A 222 8.78 3.53 -1.53
CA THR A 222 9.54 4.63 -2.13
C THR A 222 9.14 5.98 -1.52
N ILE A 223 7.84 6.29 -1.45
CA ILE A 223 7.35 7.52 -0.81
C ILE A 223 7.75 7.52 0.67
N PHE A 224 7.58 6.39 1.36
CA PHE A 224 7.94 6.24 2.76
C PHE A 224 9.42 6.56 3.00
N SER A 225 10.32 5.97 2.21
CA SER A 225 11.76 6.18 2.36
C SER A 225 12.18 7.61 2.03
N ILE A 226 11.65 8.20 0.95
CA ILE A 226 11.95 9.59 0.56
C ILE A 226 11.47 10.57 1.64
N ALA A 227 10.27 10.38 2.19
CA ALA A 227 9.70 11.26 3.20
C ALA A 227 10.51 11.26 4.52
N LEU A 228 11.28 10.22 4.80
CA LEU A 228 12.12 10.12 6.00
C LEU A 228 13.52 10.72 5.84
N VAL A 229 13.92 11.08 4.62
CA VAL A 229 15.26 11.64 4.36
C VAL A 229 15.43 12.96 5.10
N GLY A 230 16.57 13.11 5.80
CA GLY A 230 16.98 14.37 6.42
C GLY A 230 16.29 14.71 7.76
N LEU A 231 15.49 13.81 8.33
CA LEU A 231 14.76 14.08 9.58
C LEU A 231 15.57 13.82 10.87
N GLY A 232 16.71 13.14 10.78
CA GLY A 232 17.58 12.88 11.94
C GLY A 232 16.82 12.26 13.14
N ASN A 233 16.87 12.91 14.30
CA ASN A 233 16.21 12.43 15.52
C ASN A 233 14.68 12.38 15.45
N LEU A 234 14.06 13.04 14.45
CA LEU A 234 12.61 13.04 14.25
C LEU A 234 12.12 11.81 13.44
N THR A 235 13.03 11.02 12.87
CA THR A 235 12.71 9.87 12.01
C THR A 235 11.75 8.89 12.67
N LYS A 236 11.91 8.61 13.97
CA LYS A 236 11.04 7.68 14.71
C LYS A 236 9.59 8.19 14.78
N SER A 237 9.40 9.47 15.16
CA SER A 237 8.07 10.08 15.20
C SER A 237 7.45 10.22 13.80
N ALA A 238 8.26 10.53 12.80
CA ALA A 238 7.85 10.63 11.41
C ALA A 238 7.41 9.28 10.84
N SER A 239 8.19 8.22 11.08
CA SER A 239 7.86 6.85 10.67
C SER A 239 6.53 6.39 11.29
N SER A 240 6.30 6.69 12.57
CA SER A 240 5.03 6.36 13.23
C SER A 240 3.84 7.05 12.57
N LEU A 241 3.98 8.31 12.13
CA LEU A 241 2.93 9.03 11.39
C LEU A 241 2.68 8.43 10.01
N LEU A 242 3.75 8.09 9.28
CA LEU A 242 3.63 7.45 7.98
C LEU A 242 2.95 6.08 8.07
N MET A 243 3.19 5.31 9.14
CA MET A 243 2.52 4.03 9.39
C MET A 243 1.03 4.16 9.75
N MET A 244 0.52 5.37 9.97
CA MET A 244 -0.92 5.62 10.14
C MET A 244 -1.65 5.84 8.81
N THR A 245 -0.94 6.00 7.69
CA THR A 245 -1.55 6.28 6.38
C THR A 245 -2.46 5.18 5.83
N PRO A 246 -2.38 3.89 6.23
CA PRO A 246 -3.37 2.88 5.84
C PRO A 246 -4.82 3.21 6.22
N ILE A 247 -5.06 4.21 7.11
CA ILE A 247 -6.40 4.79 7.33
C ILE A 247 -7.01 5.31 6.02
N GLY A 248 -6.18 5.65 5.04
CA GLY A 248 -6.59 6.00 3.68
C GLY A 248 -7.42 4.92 3.00
N GLY A 249 -7.30 3.66 3.44
CA GLY A 249 -8.14 2.56 2.98
C GLY A 249 -9.64 2.83 3.11
N CYS A 250 -10.06 3.68 4.06
CA CYS A 250 -11.46 4.14 4.15
C CYS A 250 -11.94 4.89 2.89
N GLY A 251 -11.03 5.29 2.00
CA GLY A 251 -11.34 5.96 0.73
C GLY A 251 -12.26 5.13 -0.19
N PHE A 252 -12.26 3.80 -0.08
CA PHE A 252 -13.18 2.96 -0.85
C PHE A 252 -14.67 3.27 -0.57
N LEU A 253 -14.99 3.79 0.61
CA LEU A 253 -16.35 4.25 0.94
C LEU A 253 -16.79 5.40 0.02
N LEU A 254 -15.85 6.29 -0.36
CA LEU A 254 -16.11 7.35 -1.32
C LEU A 254 -16.42 6.78 -2.70
N MET A 255 -15.70 5.73 -3.12
CA MET A 255 -16.01 5.05 -4.38
C MET A 255 -17.41 4.42 -4.35
N GLY A 256 -17.79 3.76 -3.26
CA GLY A 256 -19.14 3.22 -3.08
C GLY A 256 -20.21 4.30 -3.19
N LEU A 257 -20.05 5.41 -2.48
CA LEU A 257 -21.00 6.54 -2.52
C LEU A 257 -21.14 7.16 -3.91
N ILE A 258 -20.05 7.22 -4.69
CA ILE A 258 -20.07 7.70 -6.09
C ILE A 258 -20.75 6.66 -6.97
N ALA A 259 -20.44 5.36 -6.80
CA ALA A 259 -21.03 4.27 -7.57
C ALA A 259 -22.56 4.22 -7.41
N ASP A 260 -23.06 4.39 -6.20
CA ASP A 260 -24.50 4.37 -5.90
C ASP A 260 -25.27 5.52 -6.56
N ARG A 261 -24.58 6.60 -6.94
CA ARG A 261 -25.22 7.81 -7.52
C ARG A 261 -24.90 8.05 -8.97
N THR A 262 -23.95 7.29 -9.55
CA THR A 262 -23.42 7.52 -10.89
C THR A 262 -23.18 6.19 -11.62
N HIS A 263 -22.42 6.25 -12.72
CA HIS A 263 -22.00 5.05 -13.44
C HIS A 263 -20.84 4.34 -12.76
N VAL A 264 -20.73 3.03 -12.98
CA VAL A 264 -19.71 2.11 -12.44
C VAL A 264 -18.26 2.59 -12.68
N VAL A 265 -18.02 3.43 -13.69
CA VAL A 265 -16.70 3.97 -14.04
C VAL A 265 -16.33 5.19 -13.21
N MET A 266 -17.30 6.03 -12.85
CA MET A 266 -17.06 7.32 -12.17
C MET A 266 -16.30 7.23 -10.84
N PRO A 267 -16.44 6.18 -10.03
CA PRO A 267 -15.64 6.01 -8.82
C PRO A 267 -14.13 6.10 -9.00
N PHE A 268 -13.60 5.78 -10.20
CA PHE A 268 -12.17 5.89 -10.50
C PHE A 268 -11.60 7.31 -10.47
N VAL A 269 -12.46 8.34 -10.34
CA VAL A 269 -12.02 9.71 -10.03
C VAL A 269 -11.31 9.78 -8.68
N VAL A 270 -11.69 8.93 -7.70
CA VAL A 270 -11.07 8.90 -6.37
C VAL A 270 -9.60 8.46 -6.46
N PRO A 271 -9.26 7.28 -7.01
CA PRO A 271 -7.85 6.90 -7.16
C PRO A 271 -7.10 7.82 -8.12
N LEU A 272 -7.72 8.36 -9.18
CA LEU A 272 -7.07 9.35 -10.05
C LEU A 272 -6.64 10.58 -9.25
N ALA A 273 -7.51 11.14 -8.40
CA ALA A 273 -7.16 12.28 -7.54
C ALA A 273 -5.99 11.94 -6.61
N GLY A 274 -5.99 10.73 -6.02
CA GLY A 274 -4.90 10.24 -5.19
C GLY A 274 -3.56 10.18 -5.94
N PHE A 275 -3.55 9.59 -7.12
CA PHE A 275 -2.32 9.50 -7.94
C PHE A 275 -1.85 10.85 -8.48
N VAL A 276 -2.75 11.82 -8.71
CA VAL A 276 -2.35 13.19 -9.06
C VAL A 276 -1.60 13.87 -7.91
N VAL A 277 -2.02 13.66 -6.66
CA VAL A 277 -1.28 14.15 -5.49
C VAL A 277 0.09 13.50 -5.39
N VAL A 278 0.17 12.17 -5.60
CA VAL A 278 1.45 11.44 -5.63
C VAL A 278 2.34 11.95 -6.75
N LEU A 279 1.79 12.21 -7.93
CA LEU A 279 2.53 12.76 -9.07
C LEU A 279 3.10 14.15 -8.73
N ALA A 280 2.31 15.03 -8.12
CA ALA A 280 2.78 16.35 -7.70
C ALA A 280 3.95 16.25 -6.70
N TYR A 281 3.87 15.30 -5.75
CA TYR A 281 4.97 15.01 -4.84
C TYR A 281 6.20 14.48 -5.58
N ALA A 282 6.04 13.50 -6.47
CA ALA A 282 7.12 12.90 -7.24
C ALA A 282 7.85 13.90 -8.13
N VAL A 283 7.10 14.77 -8.82
CA VAL A 283 7.66 15.86 -9.63
C VAL A 283 8.54 16.78 -8.78
N ARG A 284 8.05 17.18 -7.60
CA ARG A 284 8.80 18.05 -6.70
C ARG A 284 10.07 17.42 -6.19
N GLU A 285 10.01 16.14 -5.74
CA GLU A 285 11.19 15.42 -5.26
C GLU A 285 12.22 15.19 -6.37
N TYR A 286 11.75 14.92 -7.59
CA TYR A 286 12.61 14.78 -8.76
C TYR A 286 13.38 16.09 -9.05
N TYR A 287 12.69 17.24 -9.05
CA TYR A 287 13.35 18.54 -9.27
C TYR A 287 14.35 18.88 -8.17
N ILE A 288 14.04 18.59 -6.92
CA ILE A 288 14.97 18.81 -5.80
C ILE A 288 16.22 17.93 -6.00
N CYS A 289 16.04 16.64 -6.28
CA CYS A 289 17.15 15.73 -6.52
C CYS A 289 18.03 16.22 -7.70
N PHE A 290 17.42 16.68 -8.80
CA PHE A 290 18.13 17.18 -9.97
C PHE A 290 18.95 18.43 -9.67
N LEU A 291 18.41 19.37 -8.90
CA LEU A 291 19.11 20.61 -8.50
C LEU A 291 20.32 20.33 -7.60
N TYR A 292 20.24 19.32 -6.74
CA TYR A 292 21.35 18.98 -5.84
C TYR A 292 22.41 18.07 -6.47
N THR A 293 22.08 17.34 -7.55
CA THR A 293 23.02 16.46 -8.28
C THR A 293 23.64 17.13 -9.50
N SER A 294 23.10 18.27 -9.98
CA SER A 294 23.72 19.04 -11.05
C SER A 294 25.01 19.70 -10.52
N PRO A 295 26.19 19.43 -11.13
CA PRO A 295 27.40 20.14 -10.74
C PRO A 295 27.16 21.63 -10.91
N SER A 296 27.45 22.40 -9.86
CA SER A 296 27.51 23.88 -9.92
C SER A 296 28.42 24.28 -11.07
N PRO A 297 28.02 25.25 -11.94
CA PRO A 297 28.84 25.74 -13.02
C PRO A 297 30.13 26.38 -12.52
#